data_d63c03284089afd1e3c4d53e764daf45
#
_entry.id   d63c03284089afd1e3c4d53e764daf45
#
_cell.length_a   1.000
_cell.length_b   1.000
_cell.length_c   1.000
_cell.angle_alpha   90.00
_cell.angle_beta   90.00
_cell.angle_gamma   90.00
#
_symmetry.space_group_name_H-M   'P 1'
#
loop_
_entity.id
_entity.type
_entity.pdbx_description
1 polymer ?
#
loop_
_entity_poly.entity_id
_entity_poly.type
_entity_poly.pdbx_seq_one_letter_code
_entity_poly.pdbx_strand_id
1 'polypeptide(L)'
;MPVETISIPVTSRFGVTVYNVLLAHVPPTGRLLVQLPGKGYTCQHPLLYYLRQAALALGCDVLSVEYGFQAANAELDVQNAAYLMDDVWGAVRPVLERGYRRVCIAGKSLGTPLAGELARALETPEVSLILLTPIGGALQGLDDIPTLAIIGTDDALYSPEVVAAFDQHPRITWKVYEGLNHSLESGGWRASLAALPEIIGVCEAFLESERA
;
A
#
# COMPACT_ATOMS: atom_id res chain seq x y z
N MET A 1 3.05 -2.34 -22.81
CA MET A 1 4.27 -1.51 -22.89
C MET A 1 5.39 -2.28 -22.21
N PRO A 2 6.66 -2.17 -22.67
CA PRO A 2 7.79 -2.77 -21.94
C PRO A 2 7.93 -2.13 -20.56
N VAL A 3 8.41 -2.94 -19.60
CA VAL A 3 8.64 -2.52 -18.21
C VAL A 3 10.09 -2.77 -17.88
N GLU A 4 10.77 -1.76 -17.36
CA GLU A 4 12.13 -1.86 -16.83
C GLU A 4 12.12 -2.01 -15.31
N THR A 5 13.13 -2.66 -14.78
CA THR A 5 13.33 -2.82 -13.32
C THR A 5 14.46 -1.90 -12.88
N ILE A 6 14.17 -0.99 -11.97
CA ILE A 6 15.11 -0.01 -11.44
C ILE A 6 15.27 -0.27 -9.93
N SER A 7 16.50 -0.41 -9.48
CA SER A 7 16.83 -0.53 -8.06
C SER A 7 16.98 0.86 -7.44
N ILE A 8 16.32 1.08 -6.31
CA ILE A 8 16.37 2.31 -5.51
C ILE A 8 17.03 1.96 -4.17
N PRO A 9 18.36 2.11 -4.05
CA PRO A 9 19.06 1.79 -2.82
C PRO A 9 18.84 2.87 -1.75
N VAL A 10 18.53 2.44 -0.52
CA VAL A 10 18.37 3.30 0.65
C VAL A 10 19.23 2.74 1.78
N THR A 11 20.08 3.55 2.38
CA THR A 11 20.82 3.15 3.59
C THR A 11 19.94 3.35 4.80
N SER A 12 19.56 2.26 5.45
CA SER A 12 18.72 2.30 6.64
C SER A 12 19.51 2.66 7.91
N ARG A 13 18.79 3.04 8.97
CA ARG A 13 19.38 3.27 10.30
C ARG A 13 20.07 2.03 10.89
N PHE A 14 19.77 0.84 10.36
CA PHE A 14 20.38 -0.44 10.79
C PHE A 14 21.73 -0.72 10.11
N GLY A 15 22.25 0.22 9.32
CA GLY A 15 23.53 0.08 8.62
C GLY A 15 23.50 -0.89 7.43
N VAL A 16 22.30 -1.32 7.00
CA VAL A 16 22.12 -2.15 5.81
C VAL A 16 21.56 -1.30 4.66
N THR A 17 21.95 -1.65 3.43
CA THR A 17 21.35 -1.06 2.24
C THR A 17 20.11 -1.86 1.87
N VAL A 18 18.97 -1.18 1.80
CA VAL A 18 17.70 -1.73 1.33
C VAL A 18 17.56 -1.43 -0.15
N TYR A 19 17.26 -2.45 -0.95
CA TYR A 19 17.10 -2.33 -2.40
C TYR A 19 15.61 -2.33 -2.75
N ASN A 20 14.99 -1.16 -2.71
CA ASN A 20 13.62 -0.99 -3.18
C ASN A 20 13.55 -1.17 -4.70
N VAL A 21 12.41 -1.61 -5.21
CA VAL A 21 12.25 -1.93 -6.63
C VAL A 21 11.17 -1.05 -7.26
N LEU A 22 11.57 -0.29 -8.28
CA LEU A 22 10.65 0.39 -9.17
C LEU A 22 10.52 -0.41 -10.48
N LEU A 23 9.30 -0.79 -10.82
CA LEU A 23 8.91 -1.30 -12.12
C LEU A 23 8.31 -0.16 -12.93
N ALA A 24 9.00 0.29 -13.98
CA ALA A 24 8.63 1.48 -14.73
C ALA A 24 8.35 1.16 -16.21
N HIS A 25 7.25 1.68 -16.74
CA HIS A 25 6.94 1.57 -18.15
C HIS A 25 7.86 2.44 -19.03
N VAL A 26 8.11 1.96 -20.23
CA VAL A 26 8.83 2.69 -21.25
C VAL A 26 7.91 2.82 -22.48
N PRO A 27 7.50 4.06 -22.85
CA PRO A 27 7.73 5.35 -22.17
C PRO A 27 6.99 5.50 -20.84
N PRO A 28 7.35 6.49 -20.00
CA PRO A 28 6.70 6.76 -18.71
C PRO A 28 5.21 7.07 -18.85
N THR A 29 4.40 6.60 -17.90
CA THR A 29 2.93 6.75 -17.93
C THR A 29 2.41 7.93 -17.11
N GLY A 30 3.20 8.47 -16.19
CA GLY A 30 2.82 9.54 -15.28
C GLY A 30 1.94 9.09 -14.10
N ARG A 31 1.77 7.77 -13.90
CA ARG A 31 0.99 7.15 -12.81
C ARG A 31 1.89 6.23 -11.99
N LEU A 32 1.82 6.35 -10.67
CA LEU A 32 2.62 5.56 -9.74
C LEU A 32 1.74 4.87 -8.71
N LEU A 33 1.97 3.59 -8.47
CA LEU A 33 1.55 2.88 -7.27
C LEU A 33 2.76 2.72 -6.34
N VAL A 34 2.68 3.24 -5.11
CA VAL A 34 3.66 2.97 -4.05
C VAL A 34 3.11 1.89 -3.14
N GLN A 35 3.84 0.81 -2.93
CA GLN A 35 3.46 -0.27 -2.02
C GLN A 35 4.25 -0.20 -0.72
N LEU A 36 3.55 -0.07 0.40
CA LEU A 36 4.09 -0.06 1.76
C LEU A 36 3.67 -1.35 2.48
N PRO A 37 4.62 -2.25 2.76
CA PRO A 37 4.33 -3.59 3.29
C PRO A 37 3.93 -3.57 4.77
N GLY A 38 3.46 -4.72 5.28
CA GLY A 38 3.23 -4.98 6.68
C GLY A 38 4.48 -5.43 7.43
N LYS A 39 4.39 -5.56 8.75
CA LYS A 39 5.52 -6.02 9.59
C LYS A 39 6.09 -7.37 9.14
N GLY A 40 5.24 -8.35 8.87
CA GLY A 40 5.60 -9.69 8.37
C GLY A 40 5.01 -10.01 7.01
N TYR A 41 4.55 -9.01 6.26
CA TYR A 41 3.88 -9.16 4.98
C TYR A 41 4.56 -8.29 3.95
N THR A 42 5.58 -8.81 3.29
CA THR A 42 6.38 -8.07 2.30
C THR A 42 5.62 -7.84 0.99
N CYS A 43 6.15 -7.00 0.10
CA CYS A 43 5.58 -6.78 -1.24
C CYS A 43 5.62 -8.03 -2.15
N GLN A 44 6.28 -9.11 -1.73
CA GLN A 44 6.30 -10.39 -2.45
C GLN A 44 5.16 -11.35 -2.02
N HIS A 45 4.42 -11.04 -0.96
CA HIS A 45 3.26 -11.84 -0.56
C HIS A 45 2.09 -11.65 -1.52
N PRO A 46 1.20 -12.65 -1.64
CA PRO A 46 0.21 -12.74 -2.74
C PRO A 46 -0.60 -11.47 -2.96
N LEU A 47 -1.15 -10.86 -1.91
CA LEU A 47 -2.01 -9.69 -2.04
C LEU A 47 -1.28 -8.50 -2.69
N LEU A 48 -0.10 -8.12 -2.18
CA LEU A 48 0.69 -7.02 -2.75
C LEU A 48 1.33 -7.40 -4.08
N TYR A 49 1.73 -8.66 -4.24
CA TYR A 49 2.26 -9.16 -5.51
C TYR A 49 1.22 -9.01 -6.65
N TYR A 50 -0.01 -9.50 -6.46
CA TYR A 50 -1.03 -9.42 -7.50
C TYR A 50 -1.59 -8.02 -7.68
N LEU A 51 -1.67 -7.20 -6.64
CA LEU A 51 -1.98 -5.77 -6.77
C LEU A 51 -0.95 -5.06 -7.67
N ARG A 52 0.33 -5.37 -7.51
CA ARG A 52 1.39 -4.88 -8.41
C ARG A 52 1.14 -5.29 -9.85
N GLN A 53 0.78 -6.56 -10.11
CA GLN A 53 0.52 -7.04 -11.46
C GLN A 53 -0.69 -6.32 -12.08
N ALA A 54 -1.77 -6.14 -11.34
CA ALA A 54 -2.95 -5.39 -11.77
C ALA A 54 -2.61 -3.93 -12.10
N ALA A 55 -1.87 -3.25 -11.22
CA ALA A 55 -1.44 -1.87 -11.44
C ALA A 55 -0.57 -1.70 -12.69
N LEU A 56 0.38 -2.63 -12.92
CA LEU A 56 1.20 -2.64 -14.13
C LEU A 56 0.34 -2.85 -15.39
N ALA A 57 -0.63 -3.76 -15.36
CA ALA A 57 -1.55 -3.98 -16.48
C ALA A 57 -2.40 -2.73 -16.80
N LEU A 58 -2.71 -1.93 -15.79
CA LEU A 58 -3.39 -0.64 -15.89
C LEU A 58 -2.48 0.52 -16.31
N GLY A 59 -1.19 0.27 -16.54
CA GLY A 59 -0.22 1.29 -16.91
C GLY A 59 0.22 2.19 -15.74
N CYS A 60 0.19 1.70 -14.50
CA CYS A 60 0.87 2.35 -13.39
C CYS A 60 2.28 1.80 -13.27
N ASP A 61 3.26 2.67 -13.07
CA ASP A 61 4.56 2.25 -12.56
C ASP A 61 4.40 1.83 -11.10
N VAL A 62 5.23 0.91 -10.60
CA VAL A 62 5.06 0.39 -9.24
C VAL A 62 6.37 0.43 -8.47
N LEU A 63 6.39 1.19 -7.37
CA LEU A 63 7.46 1.18 -6.38
C LEU A 63 7.09 0.25 -5.23
N SER A 64 7.84 -0.83 -5.06
CA SER A 64 7.75 -1.72 -3.89
C SER A 64 8.78 -1.30 -2.86
N VAL A 65 8.32 -0.81 -1.70
CA VAL A 65 9.19 -0.39 -0.59
C VAL A 65 9.49 -1.57 0.32
N GLU A 66 10.69 -1.62 0.83
CA GLU A 66 11.11 -2.49 1.93
C GLU A 66 11.63 -1.65 3.09
N TYR A 67 11.46 -2.14 4.33
CA TYR A 67 11.93 -1.43 5.50
C TYR A 67 13.28 -1.94 5.98
N GLY A 68 14.11 -1.05 6.50
CA GLY A 68 15.43 -1.39 6.99
C GLY A 68 15.45 -2.43 8.10
N PHE A 69 14.45 -2.44 9.00
CA PHE A 69 14.37 -3.47 10.05
C PHE A 69 14.12 -4.88 9.48
N GLN A 70 13.34 -4.98 8.40
CA GLN A 70 13.11 -6.27 7.71
C GLN A 70 14.39 -6.75 7.02
N ALA A 71 15.07 -5.88 6.28
CA ALA A 71 16.32 -6.20 5.59
C ALA A 71 17.44 -6.55 6.57
N ALA A 72 17.47 -5.95 7.76
CA ALA A 72 18.42 -6.23 8.83
C ALA A 72 18.05 -7.44 9.69
N ASN A 73 16.86 -8.04 9.46
CA ASN A 73 16.27 -9.05 10.34
C ASN A 73 16.23 -8.60 11.82
N ALA A 74 15.95 -7.30 12.03
CA ALA A 74 15.84 -6.70 13.35
C ALA A 74 14.39 -6.65 13.82
N GLU A 75 14.18 -6.52 15.12
CA GLU A 75 12.85 -6.30 15.66
C GLU A 75 12.34 -4.88 15.35
N LEU A 76 11.03 -4.77 15.11
CA LEU A 76 10.37 -3.49 14.95
C LEU A 76 10.29 -2.78 16.31
N ASP A 77 10.93 -1.62 16.43
CA ASP A 77 10.75 -0.71 17.57
C ASP A 77 9.45 0.09 17.37
N VAL A 78 8.35 -0.43 17.93
CA VAL A 78 7.01 0.18 17.80
C VAL A 78 6.93 1.53 18.49
N GLN A 79 7.72 1.76 19.56
CA GLN A 79 7.68 3.02 20.32
C GLN A 79 8.35 4.18 19.57
N ASN A 80 9.28 3.85 18.65
CA ASN A 80 10.02 4.82 17.85
C ASN A 80 9.85 4.56 16.35
N ALA A 81 8.65 4.16 15.92
CA ALA A 81 8.38 3.77 14.54
C ALA A 81 8.51 4.91 13.49
N ALA A 82 8.70 6.15 13.93
CA ALA A 82 8.89 7.31 13.04
C ALA A 82 10.04 7.13 12.03
N TYR A 83 11.07 6.35 12.38
CA TYR A 83 12.18 6.06 11.46
C TYR A 83 11.75 5.29 10.20
N LEU A 84 10.61 4.62 10.22
CA LEU A 84 10.09 3.94 9.03
C LEU A 84 9.79 4.92 7.91
N MET A 85 9.40 6.15 8.27
CA MET A 85 9.20 7.20 7.27
C MET A 85 10.50 7.64 6.61
N ASP A 86 11.66 7.51 7.26
CA ASP A 86 12.96 7.77 6.63
C ASP A 86 13.24 6.74 5.52
N ASP A 87 12.96 5.45 5.77
CA ASP A 87 13.06 4.40 4.76
C ASP A 87 12.09 4.67 3.59
N VAL A 88 10.83 5.02 3.90
CA VAL A 88 9.80 5.35 2.91
C VAL A 88 10.23 6.54 2.06
N TRP A 89 10.62 7.67 2.68
CA TRP A 89 11.04 8.86 1.94
C TRP A 89 12.31 8.65 1.15
N GLY A 90 13.26 7.87 1.68
CA GLY A 90 14.47 7.49 0.96
C GLY A 90 14.17 6.76 -0.35
N ALA A 91 13.13 5.91 -0.37
CA ALA A 91 12.70 5.21 -1.57
C ALA A 91 11.82 6.06 -2.49
N VAL A 92 10.91 6.87 -1.95
CA VAL A 92 9.87 7.57 -2.70
C VAL A 92 10.39 8.84 -3.38
N ARG A 93 11.19 9.67 -2.67
CA ARG A 93 11.66 10.97 -3.22
C ARG A 93 12.34 10.85 -4.58
N PRO A 94 13.36 9.98 -4.79
CA PRO A 94 14.03 9.88 -6.10
C PRO A 94 13.11 9.36 -7.20
N VAL A 95 12.04 8.64 -6.84
CA VAL A 95 11.05 8.16 -7.80
C VAL A 95 10.11 9.29 -8.21
N LEU A 96 9.69 10.15 -7.29
CA LEU A 96 8.82 11.30 -7.59
C LEU A 96 9.47 12.32 -8.55
N GLU A 97 10.80 12.44 -8.54
CA GLU A 97 11.55 13.29 -9.48
C GLU A 97 11.32 12.90 -10.95
N ARG A 98 10.77 11.71 -11.23
CA ARG A 98 10.36 11.28 -12.57
C ARG A 98 9.09 11.98 -13.08
N GLY A 99 8.41 12.79 -12.26
CA GLY A 99 7.31 13.66 -12.66
C GLY A 99 5.93 12.95 -12.72
N TYR A 100 5.65 12.05 -11.78
CA TYR A 100 4.32 11.43 -11.64
C TYR A 100 3.27 12.48 -11.26
N ARG A 101 2.13 12.44 -11.96
CA ARG A 101 0.99 13.33 -11.69
C ARG A 101 -0.04 12.69 -10.77
N ARG A 102 -0.15 11.37 -10.82
CA ARG A 102 -1.08 10.56 -10.01
C ARG A 102 -0.30 9.54 -9.20
N VAL A 103 -0.50 9.56 -7.90
CA VAL A 103 0.16 8.67 -6.97
C VAL A 103 -0.89 7.96 -6.12
N CYS A 104 -1.05 6.66 -6.33
CA CYS A 104 -1.78 5.80 -5.41
C CYS A 104 -0.80 5.18 -4.41
N ILE A 105 -1.15 5.17 -3.12
CA ILE A 105 -0.32 4.54 -2.10
C ILE A 105 -1.10 3.38 -1.50
N ALA A 106 -0.60 2.16 -1.68
CA ALA A 106 -1.16 0.95 -1.10
C ALA A 106 -0.41 0.57 0.17
N GLY A 107 -1.03 0.73 1.32
CA GLY A 107 -0.50 0.30 2.61
C GLY A 107 -1.13 -1.02 3.08
N LYS A 108 -0.32 -1.94 3.63
CA LYS A 108 -0.79 -3.16 4.28
C LYS A 108 -0.44 -3.15 5.76
N SER A 109 -1.43 -3.27 6.65
CA SER A 109 -1.19 -3.33 8.10
C SER A 109 -0.28 -2.19 8.58
N LEU A 110 0.96 -2.48 9.01
CA LEU A 110 1.97 -1.48 9.38
C LEU A 110 2.14 -0.38 8.31
N GLY A 111 2.00 -0.72 7.04
CA GLY A 111 2.10 0.23 5.93
C GLY A 111 0.91 1.21 5.86
N THR A 112 -0.22 0.95 6.52
CA THR A 112 -1.41 1.80 6.40
C THR A 112 -1.27 3.17 7.06
N PRO A 113 -0.78 3.32 8.31
CA PRO A 113 -0.51 4.64 8.87
C PRO A 113 0.59 5.39 8.10
N LEU A 114 1.63 4.68 7.63
CA LEU A 114 2.70 5.28 6.82
C LEU A 114 2.16 5.79 5.47
N ALA A 115 1.21 5.05 4.86
CA ALA A 115 0.54 5.49 3.63
C ALA A 115 -0.24 6.79 3.85
N GLY A 116 -0.98 6.89 4.95
CA GLY A 116 -1.70 8.12 5.32
C GLY A 116 -0.76 9.29 5.59
N GLU A 117 0.36 9.05 6.27
CA GLU A 117 1.37 10.09 6.53
C GLU A 117 2.04 10.56 5.23
N LEU A 118 2.44 9.62 4.37
CA LEU A 118 3.01 9.94 3.07
C LEU A 118 2.02 10.73 2.20
N ALA A 119 0.76 10.30 2.13
CA ALA A 119 -0.26 10.95 1.33
C ALA A 119 -0.50 12.41 1.73
N ARG A 120 -0.53 12.71 3.04
CA ARG A 120 -0.68 14.09 3.55
C ARG A 120 0.53 14.96 3.27
N ALA A 121 1.71 14.38 3.10
CA ALA A 121 2.95 15.11 2.88
C ALA A 121 3.32 15.28 1.40
N LEU A 122 2.59 14.59 0.49
CA LEU A 122 2.83 14.74 -0.94
C LEU A 122 2.17 16.01 -1.49
N GLU A 123 2.94 16.78 -2.23
CA GLU A 123 2.49 17.99 -2.95
C GLU A 123 2.04 17.69 -4.40
N THR A 124 1.80 16.42 -4.73
CA THR A 124 1.32 16.03 -6.07
C THR A 124 -0.18 16.28 -6.19
N PRO A 125 -0.68 16.68 -7.35
CA PRO A 125 -2.09 17.12 -7.50
C PRO A 125 -3.12 16.01 -7.30
N GLU A 126 -2.75 14.75 -7.48
CA GLU A 126 -3.71 13.64 -7.39
C GLU A 126 -3.12 12.49 -6.57
N VAL A 127 -3.55 12.39 -5.31
CA VAL A 127 -3.17 11.30 -4.39
C VAL A 127 -4.40 10.48 -4.03
N SER A 128 -4.27 9.16 -4.02
CA SER A 128 -5.29 8.23 -3.54
C SER A 128 -4.68 7.11 -2.69
N LEU A 129 -5.50 6.41 -1.92
CA LEU A 129 -5.05 5.39 -0.97
C LEU A 129 -5.79 4.05 -1.16
N ILE A 130 -5.05 2.96 -1.05
CA ILE A 130 -5.58 1.60 -0.83
C ILE A 130 -5.04 1.12 0.52
N LEU A 131 -5.92 0.97 1.51
CA LEU A 131 -5.55 0.57 2.87
C LEU A 131 -6.03 -0.87 3.12
N LEU A 132 -5.10 -1.80 3.14
CA LEU A 132 -5.35 -3.23 3.31
C LEU A 132 -5.16 -3.60 4.78
N THR A 133 -6.24 -3.99 5.45
CA THR A 133 -6.30 -4.26 6.89
C THR A 133 -5.71 -3.12 7.72
N PRO A 134 -6.35 -1.93 7.68
CA PRO A 134 -5.84 -0.73 8.33
C PRO A 134 -5.71 -0.90 9.84
N ILE A 135 -4.65 -0.31 10.41
CA ILE A 135 -4.35 -0.34 11.84
C ILE A 135 -4.36 1.07 12.42
N GLY A 136 -4.60 1.19 13.71
CA GLY A 136 -4.42 2.33 14.60
C GLY A 136 -4.39 3.72 13.95
N GLY A 137 -5.52 4.39 13.79
CA GLY A 137 -5.56 5.77 13.31
C GLY A 137 -5.20 5.99 11.84
N ALA A 138 -5.01 4.92 11.05
CA ALA A 138 -4.62 5.00 9.63
C ALA A 138 -5.59 5.83 8.76
N LEU A 139 -6.85 5.96 9.18
CA LEU A 139 -7.90 6.72 8.49
C LEU A 139 -8.02 8.19 8.96
N GLN A 140 -7.28 8.58 10.00
CA GLN A 140 -7.40 9.94 10.55
C GLN A 140 -6.77 10.98 9.61
N GLY A 141 -7.50 12.07 9.38
CA GLY A 141 -7.03 13.19 8.55
C GLY A 141 -6.91 12.85 7.06
N LEU A 142 -7.76 11.94 6.57
CA LEU A 142 -7.84 11.57 5.14
C LEU A 142 -9.09 12.15 4.47
N ASP A 143 -9.69 13.19 5.05
CA ASP A 143 -11.01 13.71 4.66
C ASP A 143 -11.11 14.09 3.17
N ASP A 144 -10.03 14.54 2.57
CA ASP A 144 -9.99 14.97 1.18
C ASP A 144 -9.33 13.96 0.22
N ILE A 145 -8.84 12.83 0.75
CA ILE A 145 -8.08 11.85 -0.03
C ILE A 145 -8.97 10.66 -0.40
N PRO A 146 -9.22 10.37 -1.71
CA PRO A 146 -9.92 9.18 -2.12
C PRO A 146 -9.25 7.93 -1.54
N THR A 147 -10.00 7.13 -0.79
CA THR A 147 -9.46 6.00 -0.03
C THR A 147 -10.35 4.76 -0.19
N LEU A 148 -9.75 3.65 -0.61
CA LEU A 148 -10.32 2.32 -0.51
C LEU A 148 -9.73 1.62 0.71
N ALA A 149 -10.57 1.26 1.69
CA ALA A 149 -10.18 0.50 2.86
C ALA A 149 -10.76 -0.91 2.80
N ILE A 150 -9.93 -1.93 3.01
CA ILE A 150 -10.32 -3.35 2.94
C ILE A 150 -9.96 -4.05 4.25
N ILE A 151 -10.92 -4.75 4.85
CA ILE A 151 -10.72 -5.53 6.07
C ILE A 151 -11.55 -6.81 6.06
N GLY A 152 -11.12 -7.82 6.79
CA GLY A 152 -11.88 -9.06 7.01
C GLY A 152 -12.54 -9.07 8.38
N THR A 153 -13.67 -9.78 8.54
CA THR A 153 -14.38 -9.85 9.84
C THR A 153 -13.65 -10.70 10.89
N ASP A 154 -12.75 -11.60 10.46
CA ASP A 154 -11.91 -12.41 11.35
C ASP A 154 -10.56 -11.73 11.64
N ASP A 155 -10.38 -10.48 11.18
CA ASP A 155 -9.26 -9.64 11.62
C ASP A 155 -9.50 -9.19 13.05
N ALA A 156 -8.53 -9.41 13.94
CA ALA A 156 -8.62 -8.99 15.35
C ALA A 156 -8.77 -7.46 15.53
N LEU A 157 -8.48 -6.69 14.49
CA LEU A 157 -8.61 -5.23 14.46
C LEU A 157 -9.94 -4.77 13.82
N TYR A 158 -10.76 -5.69 13.34
CA TYR A 158 -12.07 -5.36 12.79
C TYR A 158 -12.99 -4.83 13.90
N SER A 159 -13.65 -3.70 13.64
CA SER A 159 -14.70 -3.15 14.47
C SER A 159 -15.83 -2.64 13.57
N PRO A 160 -17.05 -3.19 13.71
CA PRO A 160 -18.22 -2.69 12.99
C PRO A 160 -18.47 -1.20 13.25
N GLU A 161 -18.19 -0.72 14.46
CA GLU A 161 -18.38 0.69 14.86
C GLU A 161 -17.40 1.61 14.10
N VAL A 162 -16.15 1.17 13.92
CA VAL A 162 -15.15 1.92 13.15
C VAL A 162 -15.55 1.96 11.69
N VAL A 163 -15.96 0.84 11.12
CA VAL A 163 -16.43 0.79 9.72
C VAL A 163 -17.64 1.71 9.55
N ALA A 164 -18.65 1.61 10.42
CA ALA A 164 -19.85 2.43 10.36
C ALA A 164 -19.57 3.94 10.55
N ALA A 165 -18.57 4.30 11.36
CA ALA A 165 -18.18 5.69 11.56
C ALA A 165 -17.62 6.35 10.27
N PHE A 166 -17.00 5.55 9.41
CA PHE A 166 -16.44 6.03 8.14
C PHE A 166 -17.28 5.66 6.91
N ASP A 167 -18.33 4.84 7.05
CA ASP A 167 -19.17 4.40 5.93
C ASP A 167 -19.92 5.55 5.23
N GLN A 168 -20.18 6.64 5.97
CA GLN A 168 -20.80 7.86 5.43
C GLN A 168 -19.76 8.90 4.95
N HIS A 169 -18.46 8.58 5.03
CA HIS A 169 -17.42 9.49 4.63
C HIS A 169 -17.35 9.56 3.08
N PRO A 170 -17.49 10.75 2.46
CA PRO A 170 -17.66 10.87 1.00
C PRO A 170 -16.43 10.41 0.19
N ARG A 171 -15.28 10.27 0.82
CA ARG A 171 -14.02 9.90 0.17
C ARG A 171 -13.49 8.52 0.57
N ILE A 172 -14.11 7.85 1.56
CA ILE A 172 -13.66 6.54 2.03
C ILE A 172 -14.67 5.48 1.64
N THR A 173 -14.24 4.49 0.87
CA THR A 173 -15.02 3.33 0.50
C THR A 173 -14.51 2.12 1.27
N TRP A 174 -15.37 1.49 2.07
CA TRP A 174 -15.07 0.24 2.74
C TRP A 174 -15.46 -0.97 1.92
N LYS A 175 -14.60 -2.00 1.98
CA LYS A 175 -14.92 -3.37 1.58
C LYS A 175 -14.61 -4.30 2.75
N VAL A 176 -15.66 -4.91 3.29
CA VAL A 176 -15.55 -5.86 4.40
C VAL A 176 -15.78 -7.26 3.85
N TYR A 177 -14.85 -8.18 4.12
CA TYR A 177 -14.91 -9.56 3.68
C TYR A 177 -15.17 -10.48 4.86
N GLU A 178 -16.26 -11.23 4.81
CA GLU A 178 -16.64 -12.17 5.86
C GLU A 178 -15.64 -13.34 5.94
N GLY A 179 -15.22 -13.70 7.15
CA GLY A 179 -14.35 -14.83 7.46
C GLY A 179 -12.89 -14.67 7.01
N LEU A 180 -12.47 -13.48 6.56
CA LEU A 180 -11.07 -13.23 6.26
C LEU A 180 -10.34 -12.60 7.46
N ASN A 181 -9.12 -13.09 7.71
CA ASN A 181 -8.25 -12.65 8.80
C ASN A 181 -7.42 -11.41 8.43
N HIS A 182 -6.48 -11.03 9.31
CA HIS A 182 -5.57 -9.90 9.09
C HIS A 182 -4.68 -10.01 7.83
N SER A 183 -4.48 -11.20 7.26
CA SER A 183 -3.78 -11.39 5.98
C SER A 183 -4.72 -11.29 4.76
N LEU A 184 -6.02 -11.09 4.98
CA LEU A 184 -7.11 -11.26 4.00
C LEU A 184 -7.13 -12.69 3.44
N GLU A 185 -6.93 -13.64 4.32
CA GLU A 185 -6.98 -15.07 4.06
C GLU A 185 -8.02 -15.73 4.98
N SER A 186 -8.57 -16.86 4.53
CA SER A 186 -9.48 -17.68 5.34
C SER A 186 -8.73 -18.89 5.94
N GLY A 187 -9.43 -19.73 6.72
CA GLY A 187 -8.85 -20.91 7.37
C GLY A 187 -8.35 -22.02 6.43
N GLY A 188 -8.45 -21.87 5.12
CA GLY A 188 -7.98 -22.85 4.15
C GLY A 188 -7.43 -22.21 2.88
N TRP A 189 -6.33 -22.75 2.35
CA TRP A 189 -5.63 -22.17 1.20
C TRP A 189 -6.51 -22.04 -0.06
N ARG A 190 -7.46 -22.99 -0.29
CA ARG A 190 -8.37 -22.90 -1.46
C ARG A 190 -9.32 -21.71 -1.36
N ALA A 191 -9.88 -21.46 -0.17
CA ALA A 191 -10.77 -20.33 0.04
C ALA A 191 -10.00 -19.00 0.03
N SER A 192 -8.78 -18.98 0.58
CA SER A 192 -7.89 -17.80 0.49
C SER A 192 -7.56 -17.46 -0.96
N LEU A 193 -7.23 -18.47 -1.80
CA LEU A 193 -7.01 -18.25 -3.22
C LEU A 193 -8.27 -17.84 -3.98
N ALA A 194 -9.45 -18.28 -3.57
CA ALA A 194 -10.72 -17.89 -4.21
C ALA A 194 -11.09 -16.42 -3.90
N ALA A 195 -10.76 -15.93 -2.71
CA ALA A 195 -11.01 -14.54 -2.33
C ALA A 195 -10.05 -13.54 -3.01
N LEU A 196 -8.82 -13.95 -3.30
CA LEU A 196 -7.78 -13.08 -3.82
C LEU A 196 -8.15 -12.35 -5.12
N PRO A 197 -8.70 -12.99 -6.18
CA PRO A 197 -9.11 -12.30 -7.40
C PRO A 197 -10.18 -11.24 -7.16
N GLU A 198 -11.11 -11.48 -6.23
CA GLU A 198 -12.15 -10.50 -5.90
C GLU A 198 -11.56 -9.26 -5.23
N ILE A 199 -10.66 -9.46 -4.25
CA ILE A 199 -9.97 -8.37 -3.55
C ILE A 199 -9.14 -7.55 -4.55
N ILE A 200 -8.38 -8.22 -5.42
CA ILE A 200 -7.56 -7.53 -6.44
C ILE A 200 -8.46 -6.82 -7.45
N GLY A 201 -9.57 -7.41 -7.88
CA GLY A 201 -10.53 -6.78 -8.78
C GLY A 201 -11.13 -5.50 -8.21
N VAL A 202 -11.41 -5.45 -6.91
CA VAL A 202 -11.85 -4.21 -6.23
C VAL A 202 -10.76 -3.15 -6.22
N CYS A 203 -9.50 -3.54 -5.95
CA CYS A 203 -8.37 -2.61 -6.02
C CYS A 203 -8.14 -2.11 -7.46
N GLU A 204 -8.26 -2.99 -8.45
CA GLU A 204 -8.14 -2.66 -9.88
C GLU A 204 -9.21 -1.65 -10.31
N ALA A 205 -10.47 -1.89 -9.96
CA ALA A 205 -11.58 -0.96 -10.24
C ALA A 205 -11.35 0.41 -9.59
N PHE A 206 -10.81 0.46 -8.36
CA PHE A 206 -10.45 1.71 -7.71
C PHE A 206 -9.33 2.44 -8.46
N LEU A 207 -8.25 1.75 -8.85
CA LEU A 207 -7.16 2.32 -9.65
C LEU A 207 -7.64 2.81 -11.02
N GLU A 208 -8.68 2.19 -11.61
CA GLU A 208 -9.29 2.63 -12.86
C GLU A 208 -10.17 3.87 -12.69
N SER A 209 -10.94 3.96 -11.61
CA SER A 209 -11.78 5.14 -11.33
C SER A 209 -10.96 6.41 -11.17
N GLU A 210 -9.73 6.29 -10.69
CA GLU A 210 -8.76 7.38 -10.58
C GLU A 210 -8.12 7.78 -11.93
N ARG A 211 -8.56 7.18 -13.05
CA ARG A 211 -8.10 7.55 -14.41
C ARG A 211 -8.81 8.78 -14.99
N ALA A 212 -10.02 9.03 -14.49
CA ALA A 212 -10.88 10.11 -15.02
C ALA A 212 -10.48 11.45 -14.44
#